data_c23e92abb8fd1e50ff76c11a728e7510
#
_entry.id   c23e92abb8fd1e50ff76c11a728e7510
#
_cell.length_a   1.000
_cell.length_b   1.000
_cell.length_c   1.000
_cell.angle_alpha   90.00
_cell.angle_beta   90.00
_cell.angle_gamma   90.00
#
_symmetry.space_group_name_H-M   'P 1'
#
loop_
_entity.id
_entity.type
_entity.pdbx_description
1 polymer ?
#
loop_
_entity_poly.entity_id
_entity_poly.type
_entity_poly.pdbx_seq_one_letter_code
_entity_poly.pdbx_strand_id
1 'polypeptide(L)'
;GFCLVGSEMCIRDRINSEKYYIIELRGTGLWDAIWGYISLKSDFNTVNGVSFDHKGETAGLGAEITKEWFKESFKDEKIFDNEGKLVGITVLKGNNDPNNSDKDDHEVDAISGSTITGDGVTDMIYERINNYLPYLTIINEKVSMR
;
A
#
# COMPACT_ATOMS: atom_id res chain seq x y z
N GLY A 1 -8.02 -17.60 3.88
CA GLY A 1 -6.67 -17.08 4.03
C GLY A 1 -6.08 -17.37 5.39
N PHE A 2 -4.79 -17.37 5.48
CA PHE A 2 -4.07 -17.60 6.73
C PHE A 2 -2.92 -16.61 6.85
N CYS A 3 -2.59 -16.30 8.10
CA CYS A 3 -1.47 -15.44 8.41
C CYS A 3 -0.20 -16.28 8.54
N LEU A 4 0.85 -15.90 7.82
CA LEU A 4 2.11 -16.62 7.81
C LEU A 4 3.13 -16.08 8.81
N VAL A 5 3.09 -14.78 9.06
CA VAL A 5 4.05 -14.12 9.93
C VAL A 5 3.30 -13.24 10.89
N GLY A 6 3.17 -13.70 12.13
CA GLY A 6 2.35 -13.01 13.10
C GLY A 6 0.93 -12.80 12.60
N SER A 7 0.25 -11.80 13.11
CA SER A 7 -1.11 -11.45 12.71
C SER A 7 -1.17 -10.40 11.59
N GLU A 8 -0.04 -9.93 11.12
CA GLU A 8 0.04 -8.70 10.33
C GLU A 8 0.21 -8.94 8.84
N MET A 9 0.59 -10.14 8.42
CA MET A 9 0.67 -10.52 7.01
C MET A 9 -0.08 -11.79 6.76
N CYS A 10 -0.96 -11.78 5.78
CA CYS A 10 -1.77 -12.94 5.41
C CYS A 10 -1.59 -13.26 3.94
N ILE A 11 -1.64 -14.56 3.63
CA ILE A 11 -1.73 -15.06 2.26
C ILE A 11 -3.13 -15.60 2.08
N ARG A 12 -3.78 -15.22 1.00
CA ARG A 12 -5.08 -15.74 0.63
C ARG A 12 -5.00 -16.45 -0.71
N ASP A 13 -5.54 -17.64 -0.75
CA ASP A 13 -5.86 -18.29 -2.00
C ASP A 13 -7.16 -17.71 -2.54
N ARG A 14 -7.17 -17.48 -3.84
CA ARG A 14 -8.31 -16.86 -4.51
C ARG A 14 -8.94 -17.82 -5.50
N ILE A 15 -10.09 -17.41 -6.02
CA ILE A 15 -10.67 -18.03 -7.20
C ILE A 15 -9.61 -18.03 -8.29
N ASN A 16 -9.45 -19.11 -9.02
CA ASN A 16 -8.42 -19.32 -10.03
C ASN A 16 -6.99 -19.52 -9.48
N SER A 17 -6.88 -19.91 -8.21
CA SER A 17 -5.60 -20.23 -7.58
C SER A 17 -4.59 -19.08 -7.48
N GLU A 18 -5.05 -17.84 -7.63
CA GLU A 18 -4.19 -16.68 -7.42
C GLU A 18 -3.95 -16.44 -5.94
N LYS A 19 -2.74 -16.01 -5.60
CA LYS A 19 -2.35 -15.67 -4.24
C LYS A 19 -2.19 -14.18 -4.09
N TYR A 20 -2.63 -13.68 -2.95
CA TYR A 20 -2.52 -12.27 -2.58
C TYR A 20 -1.88 -12.18 -1.20
N TYR A 21 -1.03 -11.18 -1.02
CA TYR A 21 -0.35 -10.92 0.24
C TYR A 21 -0.95 -9.67 0.86
N ILE A 22 -1.49 -9.80 2.07
CA ILE A 22 -2.16 -8.71 2.77
C ILE A 22 -1.28 -8.30 3.95
N ILE A 23 -0.88 -7.03 3.96
CA ILE A 23 -0.02 -6.45 4.99
C ILE A 23 -0.80 -5.36 5.72
N GLU A 24 -0.81 -5.45 7.04
CA GLU A 24 -1.41 -4.42 7.88
C GLU A 24 -0.52 -3.17 7.89
N LEU A 25 -1.15 -2.03 7.72
CA LEU A 25 -0.48 -0.73 7.72
C LEU A 25 -0.84 0.03 8.99
N ARG A 26 0.14 0.69 9.59
CA ARG A 26 -0.05 1.59 10.72
C ARG A 26 0.86 2.79 10.59
N GLY A 27 0.32 3.96 10.85
CA GLY A 27 1.07 5.20 10.80
C GLY A 27 0.40 6.32 11.55
N THR A 28 0.87 7.53 11.31
CA THR A 28 0.35 8.74 11.95
C THR A 28 0.00 9.75 10.87
N GLY A 29 -1.21 10.29 10.95
CA GLY A 29 -1.65 11.40 10.10
C GLY A 29 -1.34 12.74 10.73
N LEU A 30 -2.15 13.75 10.40
CA LEU A 30 -1.97 15.10 10.97
C LEU A 30 -2.33 15.13 12.46
N TRP A 31 -3.43 14.50 12.83
CA TRP A 31 -3.97 14.61 14.20
C TRP A 31 -3.74 13.36 15.05
N ASP A 32 -3.87 12.19 14.46
CA ASP A 32 -3.82 10.94 15.21
C ASP A 32 -3.47 9.77 14.29
N ALA A 33 -3.62 8.55 14.81
CA ALA A 33 -3.31 7.33 14.08
C ALA A 33 -4.10 7.19 12.78
N ILE A 34 -3.44 6.69 11.78
CA ILE A 34 -4.03 6.18 10.55
C ILE A 34 -3.58 4.73 10.39
N TRP A 35 -4.40 3.92 9.72
CA TRP A 35 -4.10 2.51 9.52
C TRP A 35 -4.82 1.97 8.29
N GLY A 36 -4.59 0.73 7.99
CA GLY A 36 -5.28 0.06 6.89
C GLY A 36 -4.60 -1.22 6.48
N TYR A 37 -4.83 -1.61 5.25
CA TYR A 37 -4.24 -2.81 4.65
C TYR A 37 -3.82 -2.52 3.23
N ILE A 38 -2.74 -3.15 2.81
CA ILE A 38 -2.36 -3.20 1.41
C ILE A 38 -2.34 -4.65 0.96
N SER A 39 -2.98 -4.94 -0.16
CA SER A 39 -3.00 -6.26 -0.79
C SER A 39 -2.11 -6.22 -2.01
N LEU A 40 -1.12 -7.10 -2.06
CA LEU A 40 -0.20 -7.25 -3.18
C LEU A 40 -0.55 -8.50 -3.97
N LYS A 41 -0.40 -8.45 -5.28
CA LYS A 41 -0.55 -9.61 -6.16
C LYS A 41 0.60 -10.59 -5.91
N SER A 42 0.54 -11.75 -6.53
CA SER A 42 1.52 -12.82 -6.33
C SER A 42 2.95 -12.46 -6.69
N ASP A 43 3.16 -11.37 -7.44
CA ASP A 43 4.50 -10.86 -7.78
C ASP A 43 5.17 -10.08 -6.64
N PHE A 44 4.48 -9.87 -5.51
CA PHE A 44 4.92 -9.05 -4.37
C PHE A 44 5.19 -7.58 -4.73
N ASN A 45 4.75 -7.14 -5.89
CA ASN A 45 5.08 -5.81 -6.40
C ASN A 45 3.84 -5.01 -6.78
N THR A 46 2.89 -5.63 -7.44
CA THR A 46 1.71 -4.93 -7.93
C THR A 46 0.63 -4.86 -6.86
N VAL A 47 0.14 -3.66 -6.60
CA VAL A 47 -0.95 -3.44 -5.65
C VAL A 47 -2.26 -3.97 -6.23
N ASN A 48 -2.89 -4.89 -5.52
CA ASN A 48 -4.23 -5.36 -5.85
C ASN A 48 -5.30 -4.42 -5.32
N GLY A 49 -5.07 -3.85 -4.14
CA GLY A 49 -5.97 -2.90 -3.52
C GLY A 49 -5.45 -2.44 -2.17
N VAL A 50 -6.06 -1.38 -1.65
CA VAL A 50 -5.74 -0.84 -0.33
C VAL A 50 -7.03 -0.51 0.41
N SER A 51 -6.94 -0.44 1.73
CA SER A 51 -7.95 0.20 2.55
C SER A 51 -7.26 1.10 3.57
N PHE A 52 -7.89 2.21 3.88
CA PHE A 52 -7.37 3.16 4.88
C PHE A 52 -8.48 3.58 5.82
N ASP A 53 -8.08 3.87 7.04
CA ASP A 53 -8.96 4.45 8.03
C ASP A 53 -8.14 5.38 8.95
N HIS A 54 -8.83 6.14 9.80
CA HIS A 54 -8.20 7.12 10.66
C HIS A 54 -8.97 7.26 11.97
N LYS A 55 -8.31 7.78 12.99
CA LYS A 55 -8.94 8.03 14.28
C LYS A 55 -9.56 9.43 14.35
N GLY A 56 -8.87 10.45 13.90
CA GLY A 56 -9.30 11.81 14.12
C GLY A 56 -8.96 12.81 13.01
N GLU A 57 -8.80 12.38 11.78
CA GLU A 57 -8.50 13.29 10.68
C GLU A 57 -9.73 14.12 10.29
N THR A 58 -9.49 15.29 9.73
CA THR A 58 -10.55 16.24 9.40
C THR A 58 -11.36 15.81 8.20
N ALA A 59 -12.70 15.83 8.33
CA ALA A 59 -13.61 15.53 7.23
C ALA A 59 -13.36 16.49 6.04
N GLY A 60 -13.38 15.94 4.83
CA GLY A 60 -13.07 16.69 3.60
C GLY A 60 -11.60 16.93 3.36
N LEU A 61 -10.74 16.61 4.33
CA LEU A 61 -9.28 16.73 4.24
C LEU A 61 -8.64 15.36 4.46
N GLY A 62 -7.93 15.15 5.58
CA GLY A 62 -7.26 13.88 5.84
C GLY A 62 -8.19 12.67 5.91
N ALA A 63 -9.42 12.85 6.34
CA ALA A 63 -10.40 11.77 6.38
C ALA A 63 -10.77 11.22 4.99
N GLU A 64 -10.44 11.94 3.92
CA GLU A 64 -10.69 11.48 2.55
C GLU A 64 -9.87 10.27 2.14
N ILE A 65 -8.86 9.87 2.94
CA ILE A 65 -8.12 8.63 2.68
C ILE A 65 -9.02 7.40 2.69
N THR A 66 -10.19 7.47 3.33
CA THR A 66 -11.18 6.38 3.37
C THR A 66 -12.03 6.28 2.11
N LYS A 67 -11.97 7.27 1.22
CA LYS A 67 -12.83 7.34 0.04
C LYS A 67 -12.34 6.45 -1.10
N GLU A 68 -13.28 5.92 -1.86
CA GLU A 68 -12.98 5.02 -2.96
C GLU A 68 -12.05 5.66 -4.00
N TRP A 69 -12.27 6.91 -4.37
CA TRP A 69 -11.44 7.57 -5.38
C TRP A 69 -9.96 7.61 -4.98
N PHE A 70 -9.68 7.79 -3.70
CA PHE A 70 -8.29 7.80 -3.21
C PHE A 70 -7.70 6.39 -3.22
N LYS A 71 -8.45 5.41 -2.71
CA LYS A 71 -8.02 4.00 -2.68
C LYS A 71 -7.81 3.44 -4.09
N GLU A 72 -8.68 3.76 -5.03
CA GLU A 72 -8.58 3.30 -6.40
C GLU A 72 -7.30 3.78 -7.10
N SER A 73 -6.77 4.93 -6.70
CA SER A 73 -5.54 5.45 -7.29
C SER A 73 -4.33 4.55 -7.03
N PHE A 74 -4.35 3.75 -5.97
CA PHE A 74 -3.26 2.83 -5.64
C PHE A 74 -3.29 1.53 -6.43
N LYS A 75 -4.42 1.20 -7.01
CA LYS A 75 -4.58 -0.07 -7.73
C LYS A 75 -3.64 -0.15 -8.93
N ASP A 76 -2.97 -1.28 -9.05
CA ASP A 76 -1.99 -1.58 -10.10
C ASP A 76 -0.67 -0.78 -10.02
N GLU A 77 -0.50 0.07 -8.99
CA GLU A 77 0.80 0.68 -8.71
C GLU A 77 1.82 -0.38 -8.31
N LYS A 78 3.10 -0.07 -8.55
CA LYS A 78 4.21 -0.94 -8.16
C LYS A 78 4.91 -0.37 -6.93
N ILE A 79 5.37 -1.25 -6.06
CA ILE A 79 6.10 -0.85 -4.84
C ILE A 79 7.62 -0.99 -4.98
N PHE A 80 8.09 -1.74 -5.98
CA PHE A 80 9.51 -1.88 -6.28
C PHE A 80 9.84 -1.23 -7.61
N ASP A 81 11.03 -0.64 -7.71
CA ASP A 81 11.53 -0.10 -8.97
C ASP A 81 12.00 -1.21 -9.93
N ASN A 82 12.48 -0.82 -11.10
CA ASN A 82 12.97 -1.75 -12.13
C ASN A 82 14.23 -2.52 -11.71
N GLU A 83 14.91 -2.06 -10.67
CA GLU A 83 16.11 -2.70 -10.12
C GLU A 83 15.78 -3.64 -8.95
N GLY A 84 14.53 -3.74 -8.58
CA GLY A 84 14.08 -4.57 -7.47
C GLY A 84 14.24 -3.91 -6.10
N LYS A 85 14.46 -2.61 -6.06
CA LYS A 85 14.56 -1.86 -4.80
C LYS A 85 13.18 -1.39 -4.35
N LEU A 86 12.89 -1.53 -3.05
CA LEU A 86 11.64 -1.01 -2.48
C LEU A 86 11.64 0.51 -2.54
N VAL A 87 10.63 1.06 -3.19
CA VAL A 87 10.40 2.51 -3.25
C VAL A 87 9.08 2.92 -2.61
N GLY A 88 8.17 1.96 -2.42
CA GLY A 88 6.84 2.24 -1.88
C GLY A 88 5.97 2.98 -2.86
N ILE A 89 4.98 3.73 -2.35
CA ILE A 89 4.11 4.59 -3.15
C ILE A 89 4.07 5.95 -2.46
N THR A 90 4.40 7.00 -3.21
CA THR A 90 4.44 8.36 -2.69
C THR A 90 3.14 9.08 -3.00
N VAL A 91 2.54 9.67 -1.98
CA VAL A 91 1.36 10.54 -2.14
C VAL A 91 1.88 11.95 -2.39
N LEU A 92 1.79 12.41 -3.64
CA LEU A 92 2.33 13.70 -4.08
C LEU A 92 1.23 14.69 -4.41
N LYS A 93 1.48 15.94 -4.09
CA LYS A 93 0.58 17.02 -4.48
C LYS A 93 0.80 17.35 -5.95
N GLY A 94 -0.02 16.74 -6.82
CA GLY A 94 0.04 16.99 -8.25
C GLY A 94 1.24 16.35 -8.93
N ASN A 95 1.08 15.10 -9.33
CA ASN A 95 2.13 14.36 -10.06
C ASN A 95 2.02 14.52 -11.58
N ASN A 96 1.17 15.44 -12.07
CA ASN A 96 0.88 15.66 -13.49
C ASN A 96 0.17 14.49 -14.19
N ASP A 97 -0.35 13.55 -13.43
CA ASP A 97 -1.15 12.43 -13.94
C ASP A 97 -2.47 12.32 -13.18
N PRO A 98 -3.44 13.23 -13.45
CA PRO A 98 -4.68 13.30 -12.69
C PRO A 98 -5.55 12.06 -12.79
N ASN A 99 -5.36 11.23 -13.80
CA ASN A 99 -6.08 9.97 -13.95
C ASN A 99 -5.28 8.78 -13.43
N ASN A 100 -4.09 9.02 -12.93
CA ASN A 100 -3.16 7.99 -12.47
C ASN A 100 -3.00 6.88 -13.52
N SER A 101 -2.68 7.27 -14.73
CA SER A 101 -2.53 6.37 -15.88
C SER A 101 -1.18 5.66 -15.88
N ASP A 102 -0.14 6.31 -15.36
CA ASP A 102 1.18 5.72 -15.20
C ASP A 102 1.22 4.92 -13.90
N LYS A 103 1.30 3.62 -14.02
CA LYS A 103 1.34 2.71 -12.88
C LYS A 103 2.76 2.30 -12.48
N ASP A 104 3.76 2.85 -13.14
CA ASP A 104 5.16 2.54 -12.88
C ASP A 104 5.94 3.72 -12.28
N ASP A 105 5.26 4.84 -12.00
CA ASP A 105 5.89 6.02 -11.42
C ASP A 105 5.96 5.98 -9.88
N HIS A 106 5.27 5.03 -9.26
CA HIS A 106 5.21 4.86 -7.80
C HIS A 106 4.57 6.05 -7.07
N GLU A 107 3.65 6.75 -7.73
CA GLU A 107 3.07 7.98 -7.22
C GLU A 107 1.55 7.99 -7.37
N VAL A 108 0.87 8.62 -6.41
CA VAL A 108 -0.56 8.91 -6.50
C VAL A 108 -0.79 10.36 -6.08
N ASP A 109 -1.88 10.95 -6.57
CA ASP A 109 -2.22 12.32 -6.21
C ASP A 109 -2.71 12.43 -4.76
N ALA A 110 -2.21 13.43 -4.08
CA ALA A 110 -2.58 13.76 -2.72
C ALA A 110 -3.98 14.38 -2.65
N ILE A 111 -4.54 14.30 -1.45
CA ILE A 111 -5.74 15.02 -1.10
C ILE A 111 -5.39 16.49 -0.89
N SER A 112 -6.10 17.39 -1.59
CA SER A 112 -5.87 18.82 -1.46
C SER A 112 -6.03 19.27 -0.01
N GLY A 113 -5.04 20.01 0.48
CA GLY A 113 -5.03 20.51 1.86
C GLY A 113 -4.67 19.48 2.93
N SER A 114 -4.23 18.30 2.54
CA SER A 114 -3.94 17.19 3.48
C SER A 114 -2.54 16.61 3.29
N THR A 115 -1.56 17.44 3.07
CA THR A 115 -0.18 17.01 2.80
C THR A 115 0.38 16.14 3.92
N ILE A 116 0.16 16.51 5.18
CA ILE A 116 0.69 15.76 6.32
C ILE A 116 0.07 14.37 6.42
N THR A 117 -1.24 14.25 6.20
CA THR A 117 -1.90 12.94 6.16
C THR A 117 -1.39 12.11 4.99
N GLY A 118 -1.17 12.73 3.82
CA GLY A 118 -0.58 12.08 2.66
C GLY A 118 0.83 11.57 2.93
N ASP A 119 1.66 12.36 3.59
CA ASP A 119 3.00 11.95 4.01
C ASP A 119 2.92 10.75 4.97
N GLY A 120 1.95 10.76 5.87
CA GLY A 120 1.71 9.63 6.77
C GLY A 120 1.36 8.34 6.03
N VAL A 121 0.53 8.44 4.98
CA VAL A 121 0.21 7.27 4.13
C VAL A 121 1.46 6.77 3.42
N THR A 122 2.25 7.66 2.83
CA THR A 122 3.52 7.32 2.17
C THR A 122 4.45 6.57 3.12
N ASP A 123 4.65 7.13 4.30
CA ASP A 123 5.57 6.58 5.29
C ASP A 123 5.10 5.21 5.81
N MET A 124 3.82 5.06 6.13
CA MET A 124 3.35 3.79 6.67
C MET A 124 3.42 2.66 5.65
N ILE A 125 3.17 2.93 4.38
CA ILE A 125 3.31 1.93 3.32
C ILE A 125 4.77 1.49 3.21
N TYR A 126 5.69 2.44 3.10
CA TYR A 126 7.11 2.13 2.98
C TYR A 126 7.63 1.38 4.20
N GLU A 127 7.38 1.89 5.40
CA GLU A 127 7.91 1.32 6.64
C GLU A 127 7.39 -0.10 6.89
N ARG A 128 6.10 -0.31 6.71
CA ARG A 128 5.52 -1.64 6.98
C ARG A 128 5.98 -2.66 5.95
N ILE A 129 6.04 -2.32 4.68
CA ILE A 129 6.55 -3.23 3.66
C ILE A 129 8.04 -3.51 3.89
N ASN A 130 8.82 -2.47 4.22
CA ASN A 130 10.23 -2.64 4.52
C ASN A 130 10.47 -3.61 5.68
N ASN A 131 9.63 -3.59 6.69
CA ASN A 131 9.71 -4.52 7.81
C ASN A 131 9.43 -5.97 7.40
N TYR A 132 8.67 -6.19 6.34
CA TYR A 132 8.31 -7.53 5.85
C TYR A 132 9.20 -8.02 4.70
N LEU A 133 10.12 -7.21 4.20
CA LEU A 133 11.00 -7.62 3.09
C LEU A 133 11.72 -8.95 3.33
N PRO A 134 12.32 -9.22 4.50
CA PRO A 134 12.98 -10.51 4.72
C PRO A 134 12.02 -11.70 4.60
N TYR A 135 10.78 -11.53 5.03
CA TYR A 135 9.76 -12.58 4.97
C TYR A 135 9.26 -12.79 3.54
N LEU A 136 9.05 -11.71 2.80
CA LEU A 136 8.64 -11.78 1.39
C LEU A 136 9.69 -12.51 0.55
N THR A 137 10.96 -12.24 0.80
CA THR A 137 12.07 -12.91 0.13
C THR A 137 12.07 -14.42 0.43
N ILE A 138 11.91 -14.80 1.69
CA ILE A 138 11.84 -16.21 2.10
C ILE A 138 10.67 -16.92 1.44
N ILE A 139 9.50 -16.30 1.42
CA ILE A 139 8.30 -16.88 0.82
C ILE A 139 8.52 -17.08 -0.68
N ASN A 140 9.09 -16.10 -1.36
CA ASN A 140 9.36 -16.18 -2.79
C ASN A 140 10.36 -17.28 -3.11
N GLU A 141 11.42 -17.43 -2.33
CA GLU A 141 12.38 -18.52 -2.48
C GLU A 141 11.71 -19.90 -2.31
N LYS A 142 10.85 -20.06 -1.31
CA LYS A 142 10.11 -21.31 -1.11
C LYS A 142 9.19 -21.65 -2.27
N VAL A 143 8.54 -20.66 -2.85
CA VAL A 143 7.68 -20.84 -4.02
C VAL A 143 8.51 -21.23 -5.24
N SER A 144 9.67 -20.60 -5.43
CA SER A 144 10.58 -20.87 -6.55
C SER A 144 11.20 -22.27 -6.49
N MET A 145 11.35 -22.83 -5.30
CA MET A 145 11.91 -24.16 -5.09
C MET A 145 10.92 -25.30 -5.30
N ARG A 146 9.67 -24.99 -5.54
CA ARG A 146 8.62 -25.97 -5.85
C ARG A 146 8.43 -26.08 -7.35
#